data_09c9f196025b20da240f9ecb6720e192
#
_entry.id   09c9f196025b20da240f9ecb6720e192
#
_cell.length_a   1.000
_cell.length_b   1.000
_cell.length_c   1.000
_cell.angle_alpha   90.00
_cell.angle_beta   90.00
_cell.angle_gamma   90.00
#
_symmetry.space_group_name_H-M   'P 1'
#
loop_
_entity.id
_entity.type
_entity.pdbx_description
1 polymer ?
#
loop_
_entity_poly.entity_id
_entity_poly.type
_entity_poly.pdbx_seq_one_letter_code
_entity_poly.pdbx_strand_id
1 'polypeptide(L)'
;ITDVVLLAGLVGDPISKKFPEASQAINDVGIKNCIDQLNGIGLEHLVFVSTCSNYGLIEGNQLADEDYELKPLSLYAKSKVATEQYIMSLKGKVDYTPTVLRFATAFGLSTRMRFDLTVSEFTMELALARELLVYDANTWRPYCHVRDFGRLIDLVFQAPKAKVAFEVFNAGGEVNNYTKQGIVDAILEQLPNAQVKYKEHGVDPRNYRVDFSKVKKILDFEPKYTIPDGIKEVLIAFENHVFDHVDDQRNVFGNYELQYPAK
;
A
#
# COMPACT_ATOMS: atom_id res chain seq x y z
N ILE A 1 -5.50 -13.20 22.55
CA ILE A 1 -5.49 -12.53 21.23
C ILE A 1 -6.67 -13.08 20.48
N THR A 2 -7.58 -12.19 20.07
CA THR A 2 -8.79 -12.54 19.33
C THR A 2 -8.70 -12.13 17.86
N ASP A 3 -7.88 -11.13 17.55
CA ASP A 3 -7.78 -10.56 16.23
C ASP A 3 -6.31 -10.36 15.84
N VAL A 4 -5.97 -10.68 14.59
CA VAL A 4 -4.63 -10.52 14.03
C VAL A 4 -4.71 -9.71 12.74
N VAL A 5 -3.87 -8.68 12.64
CA VAL A 5 -3.58 -7.98 11.39
C VAL A 5 -2.18 -8.37 10.94
N LEU A 6 -2.08 -9.13 9.87
CA LEU A 6 -0.80 -9.63 9.36
C LEU A 6 -0.22 -8.64 8.35
N LEU A 7 0.60 -7.71 8.86
CA LEU A 7 1.34 -6.68 8.11
C LEU A 7 2.81 -7.08 7.89
N ALA A 8 3.28 -8.11 8.60
CA ALA A 8 4.67 -8.54 8.56
C ALA A 8 5.14 -8.86 7.14
N GLY A 9 6.40 -8.63 6.87
CA GLY A 9 7.03 -8.94 5.59
C GLY A 9 8.06 -7.90 5.15
N LEU A 10 8.86 -8.26 4.16
CA LEU A 10 9.70 -7.34 3.42
C LEU A 10 8.85 -6.65 2.36
N VAL A 11 8.64 -5.35 2.51
CA VAL A 11 7.66 -4.58 1.73
C VAL A 11 8.35 -3.75 0.65
N GLY A 12 7.87 -3.92 -0.58
CA GLY A 12 8.26 -3.13 -1.73
C GLY A 12 9.20 -3.87 -2.70
N ASP A 13 9.11 -3.49 -3.97
CA ASP A 13 9.83 -4.14 -5.06
C ASP A 13 11.35 -3.98 -4.95
N PRO A 14 11.91 -2.80 -4.57
CA PRO A 14 13.35 -2.63 -4.49
C PRO A 14 14.02 -3.57 -3.49
N ILE A 15 13.42 -3.75 -2.29
CA ILE A 15 13.98 -4.60 -1.25
C ILE A 15 13.88 -6.08 -1.61
N SER A 16 12.74 -6.50 -2.19
CA SER A 16 12.54 -7.88 -2.63
C SER A 16 13.48 -8.26 -3.77
N LYS A 17 13.80 -7.33 -4.65
CA LYS A 17 14.78 -7.51 -5.73
C LYS A 17 16.21 -7.57 -5.20
N LYS A 18 16.55 -6.75 -4.19
CA LYS A 18 17.88 -6.70 -3.57
C LYS A 18 18.16 -7.93 -2.70
N PHE A 19 17.13 -8.48 -2.04
CA PHE A 19 17.24 -9.60 -1.09
C PHE A 19 16.22 -10.71 -1.41
N PRO A 20 16.33 -11.41 -2.55
CA PRO A 20 15.33 -12.39 -2.99
C PRO A 20 15.18 -13.58 -2.05
N GLU A 21 16.30 -14.12 -1.50
CA GLU A 21 16.26 -15.24 -0.56
C GLU A 21 15.59 -14.87 0.77
N ALA A 22 15.92 -13.69 1.33
CA ALA A 22 15.28 -13.19 2.52
C ALA A 22 13.78 -12.92 2.28
N SER A 23 13.42 -12.40 1.11
CA SER A 23 12.04 -12.19 0.72
C SER A 23 11.26 -13.50 0.66
N GLN A 24 11.83 -14.54 0.06
CA GLN A 24 11.22 -15.86 0.02
C GLN A 24 11.07 -16.46 1.43
N ALA A 25 12.12 -16.42 2.24
CA ALA A 25 12.11 -16.97 3.59
C ALA A 25 11.06 -16.27 4.49
N ILE A 26 10.93 -14.95 4.38
CA ILE A 26 10.05 -14.15 5.23
C ILE A 26 8.63 -14.08 4.63
N ASN A 27 8.52 -13.66 3.36
CA ASN A 27 7.20 -13.36 2.77
C ASN A 27 6.43 -14.60 2.35
N ASP A 28 7.12 -15.68 1.96
CA ASP A 28 6.45 -16.92 1.54
C ASP A 28 6.39 -17.92 2.69
N VAL A 29 7.54 -18.36 3.20
CA VAL A 29 7.60 -19.41 4.22
C VAL A 29 7.16 -18.88 5.57
N GLY A 30 7.70 -17.76 6.02
CA GLY A 30 7.43 -17.17 7.33
C GLY A 30 5.96 -16.76 7.51
N ILE A 31 5.39 -16.08 6.52
CA ILE A 31 3.97 -15.68 6.55
C ILE A 31 3.05 -16.91 6.59
N LYS A 32 3.33 -17.92 5.76
CA LYS A 32 2.55 -19.16 5.76
C LYS A 32 2.61 -19.88 7.10
N ASN A 33 3.82 -19.99 7.67
CA ASN A 33 3.98 -20.58 9.00
C ASN A 33 3.24 -19.80 10.09
N CYS A 34 3.21 -18.46 10.02
CA CYS A 34 2.38 -17.66 10.92
C CYS A 34 0.90 -18.03 10.80
N ILE A 35 0.37 -18.08 9.59
CA ILE A 35 -1.04 -18.39 9.32
C ILE A 35 -1.39 -19.80 9.85
N ASP A 36 -0.53 -20.78 9.62
CA ASP A 36 -0.75 -22.17 10.06
C ASP A 36 -0.85 -22.30 11.59
N GLN A 37 -0.12 -21.46 12.34
CA GLN A 37 -0.13 -21.46 13.81
C GLN A 37 -1.31 -20.71 14.43
N LEU A 38 -2.13 -20.02 13.66
CA LEU A 38 -3.30 -19.30 14.16
C LEU A 38 -4.53 -20.19 14.35
N ASN A 39 -4.53 -21.39 13.79
CA ASN A 39 -5.65 -22.31 13.92
C ASN A 39 -5.66 -23.00 15.29
N GLY A 40 -6.82 -23.10 15.94
CA GLY A 40 -6.99 -23.75 17.24
C GLY A 40 -6.56 -22.93 18.46
N ILE A 41 -6.21 -21.64 18.30
CA ILE A 41 -5.79 -20.77 19.41
C ILE A 41 -6.91 -19.83 19.90
N GLY A 42 -8.14 -19.97 19.37
CA GLY A 42 -9.28 -19.10 19.71
C GLY A 42 -9.27 -17.76 19.01
N LEU A 43 -8.62 -17.66 17.83
CA LEU A 43 -8.64 -16.47 17.00
C LEU A 43 -10.03 -16.25 16.39
N GLU A 44 -10.52 -15.02 16.37
CA GLU A 44 -11.78 -14.67 15.70
C GLU A 44 -11.55 -14.18 14.27
N HIS A 45 -10.59 -13.26 14.08
CA HIS A 45 -10.33 -12.66 12.78
C HIS A 45 -8.85 -12.63 12.42
N LEU A 46 -8.55 -12.94 11.16
CA LEU A 46 -7.26 -12.69 10.52
C LEU A 46 -7.47 -11.70 9.37
N VAL A 47 -6.89 -10.50 9.45
CA VAL A 47 -6.78 -9.59 8.31
C VAL A 47 -5.39 -9.72 7.71
N PHE A 48 -5.32 -10.23 6.48
CA PHE A 48 -4.08 -10.24 5.71
C PHE A 48 -3.99 -8.99 4.83
N VAL A 49 -2.91 -8.22 5.01
CA VAL A 49 -2.63 -7.04 4.19
C VAL A 49 -1.87 -7.45 2.93
N SER A 50 -2.61 -7.45 1.82
CA SER A 50 -2.12 -7.63 0.47
C SER A 50 -1.92 -6.28 -0.23
N THR A 51 -1.89 -6.23 -1.55
CA THR A 51 -1.57 -5.03 -2.32
C THR A 51 -2.32 -4.95 -3.66
N CYS A 52 -2.76 -3.77 -4.05
CA CYS A 52 -3.26 -3.51 -5.40
C CYS A 52 -2.17 -3.66 -6.48
N SER A 53 -0.87 -3.70 -6.13
CA SER A 53 0.21 -3.98 -7.09
C SER A 53 0.08 -5.37 -7.74
N ASN A 54 -0.79 -6.24 -7.21
CA ASN A 54 -1.11 -7.56 -7.78
C ASN A 54 -1.73 -7.47 -9.18
N TYR A 55 -2.37 -6.36 -9.52
CA TYR A 55 -3.00 -6.15 -10.84
C TYR A 55 -1.99 -5.89 -11.96
N GLY A 56 -0.82 -5.34 -11.64
CA GLY A 56 0.27 -5.10 -12.60
C GLY A 56 -0.02 -3.97 -13.59
N LEU A 57 -0.20 -4.30 -14.86
CA LEU A 57 -0.56 -3.37 -15.94
C LEU A 57 -2.02 -3.58 -16.32
N ILE A 58 -2.78 -2.48 -16.38
CA ILE A 58 -4.14 -2.46 -16.88
C ILE A 58 -4.18 -1.53 -18.09
N GLU A 59 -4.57 -2.08 -19.24
CA GLU A 59 -4.64 -1.34 -20.49
C GLU A 59 -5.94 -0.49 -20.59
N GLY A 60 -5.83 0.64 -21.23
CA GLY A 60 -6.96 1.54 -21.48
C GLY A 60 -7.54 2.18 -20.22
N ASN A 61 -8.87 2.30 -20.18
CA ASN A 61 -9.60 2.98 -19.10
C ASN A 61 -10.28 2.02 -18.11
N GLN A 62 -9.90 0.75 -18.09
CA GLN A 62 -10.49 -0.22 -17.19
C GLN A 62 -10.11 0.06 -15.73
N LEU A 63 -11.03 -0.32 -14.82
CA LEU A 63 -10.80 -0.36 -13.39
C LEU A 63 -10.71 -1.83 -12.95
N ALA A 64 -9.71 -2.16 -12.14
CA ALA A 64 -9.60 -3.50 -11.58
C ALA A 64 -10.49 -3.63 -10.34
N ASP A 65 -11.50 -4.48 -10.41
CA ASP A 65 -12.21 -4.99 -9.24
C ASP A 65 -11.47 -6.21 -8.65
N GLU A 66 -12.05 -6.85 -7.63
CA GLU A 66 -11.43 -7.99 -6.96
C GLU A 66 -11.40 -9.26 -7.81
N ASP A 67 -12.25 -9.37 -8.82
CA ASP A 67 -12.33 -10.49 -9.76
C ASP A 67 -11.40 -10.29 -10.98
N TYR A 68 -10.79 -9.10 -11.14
CA TYR A 68 -9.86 -8.82 -12.21
C TYR A 68 -8.64 -9.74 -12.16
N GLU A 69 -8.16 -10.18 -13.32
CA GLU A 69 -6.99 -11.07 -13.43
C GLU A 69 -5.73 -10.46 -12.78
N LEU A 70 -5.10 -11.22 -11.89
CA LEU A 70 -3.87 -10.80 -11.22
C LEU A 70 -2.66 -11.08 -12.11
N LYS A 71 -1.88 -10.03 -12.41
CA LYS A 71 -0.64 -10.09 -13.22
C LYS A 71 0.53 -9.46 -12.47
N PRO A 72 0.96 -10.07 -11.33
CA PRO A 72 2.00 -9.49 -10.48
C PRO A 72 3.34 -9.42 -11.21
N LEU A 73 3.94 -8.23 -11.27
CA LEU A 73 5.19 -7.97 -12.00
C LEU A 73 6.44 -8.15 -11.13
N SER A 74 6.31 -8.08 -9.81
CA SER A 74 7.44 -8.16 -8.88
C SER A 74 7.39 -9.39 -7.99
N LEU A 75 8.54 -9.77 -7.39
CA LEU A 75 8.61 -10.83 -6.39
C LEU A 75 7.69 -10.54 -5.20
N TYR A 76 7.64 -9.28 -4.75
CA TYR A 76 6.76 -8.86 -3.67
C TYR A 76 5.28 -9.11 -4.00
N ALA A 77 4.82 -8.68 -5.16
CA ALA A 77 3.43 -8.89 -5.57
C ALA A 77 3.11 -10.38 -5.78
N LYS A 78 4.05 -11.16 -6.33
CA LYS A 78 3.90 -12.62 -6.48
C LYS A 78 3.73 -13.32 -5.13
N SER A 79 4.53 -12.97 -4.12
CA SER A 79 4.38 -13.48 -2.75
C SER A 79 3.02 -13.14 -2.15
N LYS A 80 2.54 -11.89 -2.35
CA LYS A 80 1.21 -11.49 -1.86
C LYS A 80 0.10 -12.30 -2.51
N VAL A 81 0.13 -12.50 -3.83
CA VAL A 81 -0.84 -13.34 -4.56
C VAL A 81 -0.80 -14.79 -4.06
N ALA A 82 0.39 -15.38 -3.87
CA ALA A 82 0.53 -16.73 -3.36
C ALA A 82 -0.06 -16.89 -1.95
N THR A 83 0.12 -15.88 -1.09
CA THR A 83 -0.49 -15.87 0.25
C THR A 83 -2.00 -15.70 0.20
N GLU A 84 -2.56 -14.84 -0.67
CA GLU A 84 -4.00 -14.75 -0.88
C GLU A 84 -4.58 -16.11 -1.27
N GLN A 85 -4.00 -16.77 -2.27
CA GLN A 85 -4.42 -18.10 -2.73
C GLN A 85 -4.34 -19.14 -1.62
N TYR A 86 -3.27 -19.08 -0.81
CA TYR A 86 -3.12 -19.96 0.33
C TYR A 86 -4.25 -19.76 1.35
N ILE A 87 -4.53 -18.52 1.76
CA ILE A 87 -5.64 -18.20 2.69
C ILE A 87 -6.97 -18.72 2.13
N MET A 88 -7.27 -18.47 0.85
CA MET A 88 -8.50 -18.97 0.24
C MET A 88 -8.62 -20.49 0.25
N SER A 89 -7.49 -21.21 0.13
CA SER A 89 -7.45 -22.68 0.21
C SER A 89 -7.74 -23.27 1.59
N LEU A 90 -7.73 -22.43 2.64
CA LEU A 90 -8.03 -22.80 4.02
C LEU A 90 -9.54 -22.79 4.32
N LYS A 91 -10.40 -22.44 3.38
CA LYS A 91 -11.85 -22.41 3.55
C LYS A 91 -12.37 -23.78 4.02
N GLY A 92 -13.04 -23.79 5.17
CA GLY A 92 -13.54 -25.00 5.83
C GLY A 92 -12.48 -25.80 6.61
N LYS A 93 -11.23 -25.29 6.74
CA LYS A 93 -10.12 -25.97 7.44
C LYS A 93 -9.63 -25.22 8.68
N VAL A 94 -10.07 -23.98 8.88
CA VAL A 94 -9.68 -23.13 10.01
C VAL A 94 -10.89 -22.66 10.80
N ASP A 95 -10.68 -22.35 12.07
CA ASP A 95 -11.72 -21.96 13.04
C ASP A 95 -11.87 -20.43 13.20
N TYR A 96 -11.12 -19.65 12.44
CA TYR A 96 -11.16 -18.18 12.42
C TYR A 96 -11.68 -17.63 11.08
N THR A 97 -11.93 -16.32 11.05
CA THR A 97 -12.44 -15.60 9.86
C THR A 97 -11.32 -14.84 9.17
N PRO A 98 -10.75 -15.35 8.08
CA PRO A 98 -9.75 -14.61 7.32
C PRO A 98 -10.39 -13.64 6.33
N THR A 99 -9.81 -12.45 6.20
CA THR A 99 -10.14 -11.42 5.22
C THR A 99 -8.87 -10.90 4.57
N VAL A 100 -8.88 -10.68 3.27
CA VAL A 100 -7.76 -10.12 2.52
C VAL A 100 -8.08 -8.68 2.13
N LEU A 101 -7.16 -7.76 2.44
CA LEU A 101 -7.24 -6.37 2.02
C LEU A 101 -6.11 -6.05 1.04
N ARG A 102 -6.42 -5.82 -0.24
CA ARG A 102 -5.48 -5.33 -1.25
C ARG A 102 -5.30 -3.84 -1.07
N PHE A 103 -4.28 -3.45 -0.28
CA PHE A 103 -4.02 -2.04 -0.01
C PHE A 103 -3.60 -1.30 -1.28
N ALA A 104 -4.20 -0.13 -1.49
CA ALA A 104 -3.70 0.91 -2.38
C ALA A 104 -2.35 1.46 -1.85
N THR A 105 -1.68 2.32 -2.61
CA THR A 105 -0.43 2.94 -2.16
C THR A 105 -0.70 3.86 -0.96
N ALA A 106 0.01 3.61 0.13
CA ALA A 106 -0.14 4.39 1.36
C ALA A 106 0.36 5.83 1.20
N PHE A 107 -0.35 6.80 1.79
CA PHE A 107 0.09 8.17 1.93
C PHE A 107 -0.38 8.78 3.26
N GLY A 108 0.04 10.02 3.54
CA GLY A 108 -0.29 10.74 4.76
C GLY A 108 0.77 10.63 5.86
N LEU A 109 0.65 11.47 6.88
CA LEU A 109 1.61 11.56 7.96
C LEU A 109 1.54 10.33 8.87
N SER A 110 2.68 9.75 9.19
CA SER A 110 2.82 8.61 10.10
C SER A 110 4.07 8.73 10.97
N THR A 111 4.12 7.99 12.06
CA THR A 111 5.29 7.96 12.97
C THR A 111 6.56 7.43 12.30
N ARG A 112 6.41 6.63 11.25
CA ARG A 112 7.50 6.20 10.38
C ARG A 112 7.14 6.54 8.93
N MET A 113 7.53 7.72 8.50
CA MET A 113 7.32 8.16 7.11
C MET A 113 8.08 7.28 6.12
N ARG A 114 7.49 7.14 4.95
CA ARG A 114 8.07 6.50 3.77
C ARG A 114 8.19 7.54 2.67
N PHE A 115 9.29 8.31 2.70
CA PHE A 115 9.58 9.30 1.65
C PHE A 115 10.10 8.69 0.34
N ASP A 116 10.08 7.38 0.21
CA ASP A 116 10.28 6.64 -1.04
C ASP A 116 8.96 6.28 -1.75
N LEU A 117 7.80 6.73 -1.23
CA LEU A 117 6.49 6.57 -1.85
C LEU A 117 6.04 7.89 -2.51
N THR A 118 5.49 7.80 -3.71
CA THR A 118 5.27 8.92 -4.63
C THR A 118 4.69 10.19 -4.00
N VAL A 119 3.58 10.10 -3.27
CA VAL A 119 2.96 11.30 -2.66
C VAL A 119 3.90 11.94 -1.65
N SER A 120 4.48 11.14 -0.76
CA SER A 120 5.39 11.62 0.30
C SER A 120 6.72 12.11 -0.28
N GLU A 121 7.28 11.40 -1.26
CA GLU A 121 8.51 11.78 -1.96
C GLU A 121 8.36 13.12 -2.67
N PHE A 122 7.33 13.27 -3.51
CA PHE A 122 7.10 14.49 -4.27
C PHE A 122 6.85 15.69 -3.35
N THR A 123 6.05 15.48 -2.30
CA THR A 123 5.79 16.54 -1.31
C THR A 123 7.06 16.94 -0.57
N MET A 124 7.88 15.99 -0.13
CA MET A 124 9.16 16.24 0.55
C MET A 124 10.12 17.03 -0.35
N GLU A 125 10.35 16.57 -1.58
CA GLU A 125 11.30 17.23 -2.50
C GLU A 125 10.89 18.68 -2.73
N LEU A 126 9.61 18.97 -2.95
CA LEU A 126 9.13 20.32 -3.19
C LEU A 126 9.06 21.17 -1.91
N ALA A 127 8.75 20.56 -0.74
CA ALA A 127 8.82 21.25 0.56
C ALA A 127 10.24 21.71 0.92
N LEU A 128 11.25 20.95 0.51
CA LEU A 128 12.68 21.31 0.66
C LEU A 128 13.19 22.26 -0.44
N ALA A 129 12.29 22.85 -1.23
CA ALA A 129 12.61 23.74 -2.36
C ALA A 129 13.57 23.11 -3.39
N ARG A 130 13.52 21.79 -3.58
CA ARG A 130 14.28 21.07 -4.59
C ARG A 130 13.52 21.01 -5.91
N GLU A 131 14.24 20.84 -7.01
CA GLU A 131 13.63 20.57 -8.31
C GLU A 131 13.18 19.11 -8.38
N LEU A 132 11.88 18.87 -8.55
CA LEU A 132 11.31 17.53 -8.69
C LEU A 132 11.38 17.07 -10.14
N LEU A 133 11.94 15.88 -10.38
CA LEU A 133 11.93 15.21 -11.68
C LEU A 133 10.89 14.10 -11.70
N VAL A 134 9.84 14.27 -12.51
CA VAL A 134 8.72 13.32 -12.63
C VAL A 134 8.86 12.51 -13.91
N TYR A 135 8.93 11.18 -13.77
CA TYR A 135 8.90 10.24 -14.91
C TYR A 135 7.51 9.73 -15.17
N ASP A 136 7.12 9.66 -16.46
CA ASP A 136 5.84 9.10 -16.92
C ASP A 136 4.64 9.66 -16.11
N ALA A 137 4.46 10.99 -16.20
CA ALA A 137 3.51 11.76 -15.39
C ALA A 137 2.06 11.27 -15.47
N ASN A 138 1.67 10.64 -16.58
CA ASN A 138 0.32 10.15 -16.83
C ASN A 138 0.03 8.76 -16.27
N THR A 139 0.97 8.13 -15.56
CA THR A 139 0.75 6.80 -14.96
C THR A 139 -0.15 6.88 -13.74
N TRP A 140 -1.14 6.01 -13.69
CA TRP A 140 -2.14 5.91 -12.64
C TRP A 140 -1.71 4.98 -11.51
N ARG A 141 -2.08 5.34 -10.29
CA ARG A 141 -2.05 4.49 -9.09
C ARG A 141 -3.26 4.80 -8.19
N PRO A 142 -3.77 3.79 -7.50
CA PRO A 142 -4.66 4.01 -6.38
C PRO A 142 -3.85 4.36 -5.14
N TYR A 143 -4.41 5.25 -4.31
CA TYR A 143 -3.83 5.67 -3.04
C TYR A 143 -4.86 5.57 -1.91
N CYS A 144 -4.38 5.40 -0.68
CA CYS A 144 -5.22 5.45 0.50
C CYS A 144 -4.42 6.00 1.70
N HIS A 145 -5.05 6.89 2.44
CA HIS A 145 -4.44 7.48 3.62
C HIS A 145 -4.27 6.44 4.72
N VAL A 146 -3.14 6.48 5.45
CA VAL A 146 -2.82 5.49 6.50
C VAL A 146 -3.88 5.39 7.59
N ARG A 147 -4.54 6.51 7.95
CA ARG A 147 -5.65 6.51 8.91
C ARG A 147 -6.89 5.80 8.37
N ASP A 148 -7.15 5.90 7.08
CA ASP A 148 -8.27 5.22 6.44
C ASP A 148 -8.05 3.71 6.36
N PHE A 149 -6.83 3.24 6.22
CA PHE A 149 -6.52 1.81 6.37
C PHE A 149 -6.86 1.30 7.78
N GLY A 150 -6.51 2.06 8.82
CA GLY A 150 -6.86 1.70 10.20
C GLY A 150 -8.39 1.62 10.40
N ARG A 151 -9.13 2.58 9.86
CA ARG A 151 -10.61 2.56 9.89
C ARG A 151 -11.19 1.36 9.14
N LEU A 152 -10.65 1.03 7.98
CA LEU A 152 -11.13 -0.12 7.21
C LEU A 152 -10.90 -1.44 7.95
N ILE A 153 -9.73 -1.61 8.58
CA ILE A 153 -9.45 -2.79 9.40
C ILE A 153 -10.45 -2.91 10.55
N ASP A 154 -10.75 -1.80 11.23
CA ASP A 154 -11.74 -1.76 12.31
C ASP A 154 -13.14 -2.14 11.81
N LEU A 155 -13.56 -1.64 10.64
CA LEU A 155 -14.82 -2.05 10.00
C LEU A 155 -14.87 -3.53 9.67
N VAL A 156 -13.76 -4.14 9.24
CA VAL A 156 -13.69 -5.59 9.00
C VAL A 156 -13.92 -6.36 10.28
N PHE A 157 -13.32 -5.95 11.40
CA PHE A 157 -13.50 -6.61 12.70
C PHE A 157 -14.92 -6.46 13.25
N GLN A 158 -15.60 -5.36 12.99
CA GLN A 158 -16.97 -5.10 13.43
C GLN A 158 -18.01 -5.72 12.50
N ALA A 159 -17.65 -6.12 11.29
CA ALA A 159 -18.59 -6.65 10.31
C ALA A 159 -19.08 -8.07 10.69
N PRO A 160 -20.32 -8.43 10.35
CA PRO A 160 -20.77 -9.81 10.45
C PRO A 160 -19.82 -10.75 9.70
N LYS A 161 -19.37 -11.83 10.35
CA LYS A 161 -18.41 -12.80 9.79
C LYS A 161 -18.79 -13.26 8.37
N ALA A 162 -20.08 -13.47 8.12
CA ALA A 162 -20.58 -13.88 6.80
C ALA A 162 -20.30 -12.88 5.66
N LYS A 163 -20.02 -11.61 5.98
CA LYS A 163 -19.70 -10.56 4.98
C LYS A 163 -18.21 -10.45 4.66
N VAL A 164 -17.35 -10.99 5.52
CA VAL A 164 -15.90 -10.79 5.43
C VAL A 164 -15.09 -12.08 5.40
N ALA A 165 -15.72 -13.23 5.76
CA ALA A 165 -15.05 -14.52 5.80
C ALA A 165 -14.61 -14.98 4.42
N PHE A 166 -13.30 -15.16 4.24
CA PHE A 166 -12.68 -15.53 2.95
C PHE A 166 -13.00 -14.56 1.81
N GLU A 167 -13.20 -13.29 2.16
CA GLU A 167 -13.41 -12.24 1.18
C GLU A 167 -12.12 -11.47 0.89
N VAL A 168 -12.02 -10.99 -0.35
CA VAL A 168 -10.98 -10.05 -0.78
C VAL A 168 -11.64 -8.70 -1.01
N PHE A 169 -11.03 -7.63 -0.51
CA PHE A 169 -11.46 -6.26 -0.77
C PHE A 169 -10.28 -5.41 -1.27
N ASN A 170 -10.54 -4.63 -2.29
CA ASN A 170 -9.67 -3.50 -2.61
C ASN A 170 -9.80 -2.43 -1.50
N ALA A 171 -8.67 -2.02 -0.95
CA ALA A 171 -8.61 -1.13 0.20
C ALA A 171 -8.17 0.28 -0.23
N GLY A 172 -9.13 1.18 -0.35
CA GLY A 172 -8.94 2.55 -0.82
C GLY A 172 -10.28 3.17 -1.25
N GLY A 173 -10.22 4.13 -2.15
CA GLY A 173 -11.42 4.74 -2.73
C GLY A 173 -11.12 5.43 -4.06
N GLU A 174 -12.11 5.49 -4.92
CA GLU A 174 -11.99 6.03 -6.27
C GLU A 174 -11.49 7.47 -6.31
N VAL A 175 -11.84 8.28 -5.31
CA VAL A 175 -11.40 9.67 -5.15
C VAL A 175 -9.88 9.81 -5.09
N ASN A 176 -9.17 8.73 -4.73
CA ASN A 176 -7.72 8.67 -4.60
C ASN A 176 -7.06 7.80 -5.71
N ASN A 177 -7.74 7.54 -6.84
CA ASN A 177 -7.08 7.10 -8.07
C ASN A 177 -6.44 8.33 -8.73
N TYR A 178 -5.13 8.47 -8.69
CA TYR A 178 -4.40 9.64 -9.19
C TYR A 178 -3.34 9.25 -10.20
N THR A 179 -3.08 10.16 -11.15
CA THR A 179 -1.82 10.14 -11.92
C THR A 179 -0.72 10.84 -11.12
N LYS A 180 0.54 10.60 -11.48
CA LYS A 180 1.66 11.39 -10.91
C LYS A 180 1.49 12.88 -11.21
N GLN A 181 0.97 13.23 -12.42
CA GLN A 181 0.63 14.61 -12.76
C GLN A 181 -0.39 15.19 -11.78
N GLY A 182 -1.47 14.48 -11.52
CA GLY A 182 -2.49 14.95 -10.58
C GLY A 182 -1.96 15.16 -9.15
N ILE A 183 -0.99 14.34 -8.71
CA ILE A 183 -0.30 14.55 -7.43
C ILE A 183 0.53 15.85 -7.48
N VAL A 184 1.28 16.07 -8.56
CA VAL A 184 2.06 17.30 -8.74
C VAL A 184 1.14 18.52 -8.73
N ASP A 185 0.03 18.48 -9.46
CA ASP A 185 -0.93 19.57 -9.52
C ASP A 185 -1.47 19.90 -8.12
N ALA A 186 -1.85 18.88 -7.34
CA ALA A 186 -2.31 19.06 -5.97
C ALA A 186 -1.23 19.62 -5.02
N ILE A 187 0.05 19.33 -5.26
CA ILE A 187 1.15 19.96 -4.51
C ILE A 187 1.32 21.42 -4.94
N LEU A 188 1.29 21.73 -6.25
CA LEU A 188 1.48 23.08 -6.78
C LEU A 188 0.32 24.01 -6.37
N GLU A 189 -0.87 23.50 -6.13
CA GLU A 189 -1.97 24.29 -5.51
C GLU A 189 -1.59 24.80 -4.11
N GLN A 190 -0.74 24.08 -3.38
CA GLN A 190 -0.31 24.44 -2.03
C GLN A 190 1.10 25.07 -2.02
N LEU A 191 1.93 24.82 -3.03
CA LEU A 191 3.29 25.34 -3.23
C LEU A 191 3.46 25.89 -4.65
N PRO A 192 2.85 27.04 -5.01
CA PRO A 192 2.75 27.49 -6.41
C PRO A 192 4.08 27.86 -7.07
N ASN A 193 5.15 28.07 -6.29
CA ASN A 193 6.47 28.45 -6.81
C ASN A 193 7.44 27.26 -6.92
N ALA A 194 7.00 26.04 -6.64
CA ALA A 194 7.83 24.85 -6.67
C ALA A 194 8.25 24.49 -8.12
N GLN A 195 9.46 23.94 -8.29
CA GLN A 195 10.03 23.64 -9.59
C GLN A 195 9.86 22.16 -9.95
N VAL A 196 9.24 21.89 -11.09
CA VAL A 196 8.99 20.52 -11.57
C VAL A 196 9.47 20.37 -13.00
N LYS A 197 10.16 19.25 -13.27
CA LYS A 197 10.54 18.80 -14.61
C LYS A 197 9.93 17.44 -14.92
N TYR A 198 9.64 17.20 -16.19
CA TYR A 198 9.02 15.97 -16.66
C TYR A 198 9.95 15.24 -17.63
N LYS A 199 9.95 13.92 -17.55
CA LYS A 199 10.61 13.02 -18.50
C LYS A 199 9.73 11.80 -18.76
N GLU A 200 9.88 11.22 -19.94
CA GLU A 200 9.32 9.95 -20.33
C GLU A 200 10.31 8.80 -20.09
N HIS A 201 9.82 7.56 -20.20
CA HIS A 201 10.62 6.34 -20.09
C HIS A 201 11.24 6.09 -18.70
N GLY A 202 10.40 6.18 -17.67
CA GLY A 202 10.74 5.73 -16.33
C GLY A 202 10.84 4.19 -16.22
N VAL A 203 11.35 3.72 -15.11
CA VAL A 203 11.63 2.28 -14.86
C VAL A 203 10.44 1.52 -14.31
N ASP A 204 9.39 2.20 -13.81
CA ASP A 204 8.21 1.57 -13.20
C ASP A 204 7.11 1.36 -14.23
N PRO A 205 6.91 0.12 -14.74
CA PRO A 205 5.94 -0.16 -15.78
C PRO A 205 4.50 -0.18 -15.29
N ARG A 206 4.24 -0.15 -13.99
CA ARG A 206 2.90 -0.30 -13.43
C ARG A 206 2.03 0.91 -13.79
N ASN A 207 0.84 0.65 -14.30
CA ASN A 207 -0.15 1.67 -14.63
C ASN A 207 -1.54 1.04 -14.47
N TYR A 208 -2.24 1.39 -13.37
CA TYR A 208 -3.53 0.79 -13.07
C TYR A 208 -4.39 1.68 -12.18
N ARG A 209 -5.69 1.60 -12.41
CA ARG A 209 -6.74 2.15 -11.54
C ARG A 209 -7.54 1.01 -10.94
N VAL A 210 -8.13 1.25 -9.79
CA VAL A 210 -8.82 0.22 -9.01
C VAL A 210 -10.25 0.65 -8.75
N ASP A 211 -11.19 -0.30 -8.86
CA ASP A 211 -12.57 -0.20 -8.45
C ASP A 211 -12.68 -0.54 -6.95
N PHE A 212 -13.32 0.34 -6.19
CA PHE A 212 -13.53 0.19 -4.76
C PHE A 212 -15.02 0.01 -4.40
N SER A 213 -15.86 -0.28 -5.38
CA SER A 213 -17.31 -0.39 -5.19
C SER A 213 -17.70 -1.51 -4.22
N LYS A 214 -16.93 -2.62 -4.19
CA LYS A 214 -17.19 -3.75 -3.29
C LYS A 214 -17.03 -3.37 -1.83
N VAL A 215 -15.91 -2.75 -1.46
CA VAL A 215 -15.66 -2.34 -0.07
C VAL A 215 -16.66 -1.29 0.40
N LYS A 216 -17.03 -0.35 -0.47
CA LYS A 216 -18.10 0.63 -0.21
C LYS A 216 -19.44 -0.07 0.02
N LYS A 217 -19.85 -0.97 -0.86
CA LYS A 217 -21.15 -1.65 -0.82
C LYS A 217 -21.30 -2.58 0.39
N ILE A 218 -20.24 -3.30 0.77
CA ILE A 218 -20.30 -4.35 1.79
C ILE A 218 -20.00 -3.81 3.18
N LEU A 219 -19.01 -2.92 3.29
CA LEU A 219 -18.52 -2.40 4.57
C LEU A 219 -18.86 -0.92 4.80
N ASP A 220 -19.58 -0.27 3.87
CA ASP A 220 -19.90 1.16 3.92
C ASP A 220 -18.63 2.02 4.12
N PHE A 221 -17.52 1.57 3.49
CA PHE A 221 -16.25 2.26 3.62
C PHE A 221 -16.05 3.26 2.47
N GLU A 222 -15.76 4.48 2.85
CA GLU A 222 -15.21 5.53 1.98
C GLU A 222 -14.03 6.22 2.67
N PRO A 223 -12.97 6.57 1.92
CA PRO A 223 -11.87 7.37 2.47
C PRO A 223 -12.38 8.71 3.02
N LYS A 224 -11.86 9.11 4.18
CA LYS A 224 -12.09 10.45 4.75
C LYS A 224 -11.02 11.45 4.34
N TYR A 225 -9.86 10.94 3.88
CA TYR A 225 -8.72 11.75 3.52
C TYR A 225 -8.40 11.61 2.04
N THR A 226 -8.21 12.75 1.39
CA THR A 226 -7.82 12.86 -0.02
C THR A 226 -6.32 13.09 -0.15
N ILE A 227 -5.78 12.98 -1.38
CA ILE A 227 -4.36 13.30 -1.67
C ILE A 227 -4.00 14.72 -1.21
N PRO A 228 -4.78 15.79 -1.51
CA PRO A 228 -4.52 17.13 -0.99
C PRO A 228 -4.43 17.22 0.54
N ASP A 229 -5.26 16.46 1.27
CA ASP A 229 -5.19 16.42 2.74
C ASP A 229 -3.87 15.85 3.24
N GLY A 230 -3.42 14.73 2.67
CA GLY A 230 -2.14 14.12 3.03
C GLY A 230 -0.93 14.97 2.65
N ILE A 231 -0.98 15.68 1.50
CA ILE A 231 0.04 16.67 1.12
C ILE A 231 0.11 17.75 2.18
N LYS A 232 -1.02 18.33 2.58
CA LYS A 232 -1.11 19.37 3.59
C LYS A 232 -0.53 18.94 4.95
N GLU A 233 -0.83 17.72 5.39
CA GLU A 233 -0.27 17.17 6.63
C GLU A 233 1.27 17.11 6.58
N VAL A 234 1.84 16.68 5.47
CA VAL A 234 3.29 16.56 5.29
C VAL A 234 3.94 17.94 5.22
N LEU A 235 3.34 18.91 4.48
CA LEU A 235 3.84 20.28 4.41
C LEU A 235 3.88 20.95 5.78
N ILE A 236 2.79 20.84 6.56
CA ILE A 236 2.73 21.35 7.94
C ILE A 236 3.82 20.72 8.81
N ALA A 237 4.11 19.43 8.64
CA ALA A 237 5.16 18.77 9.40
C ALA A 237 6.56 19.30 9.04
N PHE A 238 6.85 19.62 7.75
CA PHE A 238 8.08 20.30 7.35
C PHE A 238 8.16 21.72 7.91
N GLU A 239 7.09 22.51 7.83
CA GLU A 239 7.01 23.85 8.41
C GLU A 239 7.27 23.85 9.92
N ASN A 240 6.87 22.80 10.63
CA ASN A 240 7.09 22.62 12.06
C ASN A 240 8.40 21.88 12.40
N HIS A 241 9.34 21.79 11.48
CA HIS A 241 10.68 21.21 11.68
C HIS A 241 10.70 19.74 12.16
N VAL A 242 9.64 18.96 11.84
CA VAL A 242 9.58 17.54 12.22
C VAL A 242 10.61 16.69 11.46
N PHE A 243 11.04 17.15 10.27
CA PHE A 243 11.88 16.40 9.34
C PHE A 243 13.16 17.16 8.93
N ASP A 244 13.71 18.00 9.81
CA ASP A 244 14.91 18.82 9.51
C ASP A 244 16.15 18.00 9.10
N HIS A 245 16.22 16.73 9.51
CA HIS A 245 17.34 15.83 9.22
C HIS A 245 16.94 14.64 8.31
N VAL A 246 15.94 14.83 7.46
CA VAL A 246 15.41 13.74 6.62
C VAL A 246 16.48 13.11 5.73
N ASP A 247 17.43 13.90 5.21
CA ASP A 247 18.52 13.39 4.36
C ASP A 247 19.52 12.52 5.10
N ASP A 248 19.81 12.85 6.34
CA ASP A 248 20.72 12.08 7.21
C ASP A 248 20.07 10.79 7.71
N GLN A 249 18.74 10.73 7.68
CA GLN A 249 17.92 9.65 8.22
C GLN A 249 17.19 8.84 7.13
N ARG A 250 17.72 8.75 5.92
CA ARG A 250 17.09 8.03 4.80
C ARG A 250 16.74 6.59 5.13
N ASN A 251 17.51 5.89 5.94
CA ASN A 251 17.22 4.53 6.40
C ASN A 251 16.04 4.46 7.38
N VAL A 252 15.70 5.56 8.04
CA VAL A 252 14.54 5.68 8.94
C VAL A 252 13.29 5.99 8.12
N PHE A 253 13.40 6.89 7.13
CA PHE A 253 12.29 7.47 6.37
C PHE A 253 12.15 6.93 4.94
N GLY A 254 12.81 5.84 4.60
CA GLY A 254 12.72 5.20 3.29
C GLY A 254 12.65 3.68 3.41
N ASN A 255 12.96 2.99 2.33
CA ASN A 255 13.23 1.57 2.38
C ASN A 255 14.51 1.34 3.22
N TYR A 256 14.39 0.49 4.23
CA TYR A 256 15.50 0.19 5.12
C TYR A 256 16.54 -0.72 4.46
N GLU A 257 17.79 -0.61 4.89
CA GLU A 257 18.81 -1.59 4.55
C GLU A 257 18.69 -2.80 5.47
N LEU A 258 18.55 -3.98 4.86
CA LEU A 258 18.61 -5.23 5.60
C LEU A 258 20.06 -5.63 5.78
N GLN A 259 20.46 -5.85 7.03
CA GLN A 259 21.58 -6.71 7.34
C GLN A 259 21.04 -8.14 7.50
N TYR A 260 20.92 -8.85 6.40
CA TYR A 260 20.59 -10.27 6.48
C TYR A 260 21.89 -11.03 6.68
N PRO A 261 21.99 -11.89 7.72
CA PRO A 261 23.22 -12.64 7.93
C PRO A 261 23.53 -13.42 6.67
N ALA A 262 24.68 -13.12 6.08
CA ALA A 262 25.26 -14.03 5.10
C ALA A 262 25.46 -15.37 5.81
N LYS A 263 24.94 -16.43 5.21
CA LYS A 263 25.17 -17.80 5.69
C LYS A 263 26.64 -18.14 5.68
#